data_b7144360b71f8ab029bc0b13ae49ae48
#
_entry.id   b7144360b71f8ab029bc0b13ae49ae48
#
_cell.length_a   1.000
_cell.length_b   1.000
_cell.length_c   1.000
_cell.angle_alpha   90.00
_cell.angle_beta   90.00
_cell.angle_gamma   90.00
#
_symmetry.space_group_name_H-M   'P 1'
#
loop_
_entity.id
_entity.type
_entity.pdbx_description
1 polymer ?
#
loop_
_entity_poly.entity_id
_entity_poly.type
_entity_poly.pdbx_seq_one_letter_code
_entity_poly.pdbx_strand_id
1 'polypeptide(L)'
;GIRLPENFFSPYQSTNLVEFWRRWHITLSRFLRDYLYIPLGGNKKGEIRRNINLLLTMVIGGIWHGAGWTFVVWGGVHGLWLAATHHFGKYFEAVPRCNLKVVGGLLTFWFVVSAWVLFRSPDIATAVNYLQNMYAQPEWLAVGHPGIFKDRLIGVMVALILVCYYLPNTQQLFGDHHPSIPSAQLCPEERTAKVNLVWRPTIKWAGLVMILLLTCILSL
;
A
#
# COMPACT_ATOMS: atom_id res chain seq x y z
N GLY A 1 18.67 -13.27 18.76
CA GLY A 1 17.49 -12.91 18.07
C GLY A 1 17.43 -13.33 16.62
N ILE A 2 16.23 -13.67 16.17
CA ILE A 2 15.94 -13.96 14.75
C ILE A 2 15.59 -12.65 14.07
N ARG A 3 16.27 -12.28 12.99
CA ARG A 3 15.92 -11.13 12.16
C ARG A 3 15.01 -11.58 11.04
N LEU A 4 13.84 -10.93 10.92
CA LEU A 4 12.90 -11.19 9.84
C LEU A 4 13.13 -10.22 8.67
N PRO A 5 12.82 -10.63 7.43
CA PRO A 5 12.87 -9.70 6.29
C PRO A 5 11.80 -8.60 6.43
N GLU A 6 12.09 -7.43 5.86
CA GLU A 6 11.09 -6.37 5.72
C GLU A 6 9.90 -6.86 4.90
N ASN A 7 8.69 -6.55 5.38
CA ASN A 7 7.46 -6.92 4.69
C ASN A 7 6.64 -5.71 4.23
N PHE A 8 6.79 -4.56 4.91
CA PHE A 8 6.14 -3.30 4.56
C PHE A 8 7.13 -2.14 4.71
N PHE A 9 7.13 -1.21 3.75
CA PHE A 9 7.99 -0.03 3.77
C PHE A 9 7.28 1.19 3.19
N SER A 10 6.48 1.89 3.99
CA SER A 10 5.71 3.10 3.61
C SER A 10 4.97 2.95 2.26
N PRO A 11 4.11 1.93 2.07
CA PRO A 11 3.51 1.63 0.77
C PRO A 11 2.60 2.74 0.24
N TYR A 12 1.99 3.55 1.11
CA TYR A 12 1.13 4.67 0.71
C TYR A 12 1.88 5.86 0.10
N GLN A 13 3.21 5.89 0.22
CA GLN A 13 4.04 6.89 -0.45
C GLN A 13 4.38 6.52 -1.89
N SER A 14 3.89 5.38 -2.39
CA SER A 14 4.15 4.90 -3.74
C SER A 14 3.49 5.79 -4.79
N THR A 15 4.22 6.07 -5.85
CA THR A 15 3.77 6.92 -6.96
C THR A 15 3.15 6.14 -8.12
N ASN A 16 3.25 4.82 -8.09
CA ASN A 16 2.65 3.89 -9.04
C ASN A 16 2.50 2.49 -8.42
N LEU A 17 1.72 1.63 -9.07
CA LEU A 17 1.41 0.31 -8.54
C LEU A 17 2.62 -0.65 -8.51
N VAL A 18 3.61 -0.45 -9.39
CA VAL A 18 4.85 -1.24 -9.35
C VAL A 18 5.64 -0.94 -8.08
N GLU A 19 5.76 0.34 -7.75
CA GLU A 19 6.39 0.79 -6.51
C GLU A 19 5.60 0.33 -5.28
N PHE A 20 4.25 0.39 -5.34
CA PHE A 20 3.39 -0.10 -4.27
C PHE A 20 3.70 -1.56 -3.92
N TRP A 21 3.76 -2.47 -4.90
CA TRP A 21 4.07 -3.88 -4.66
C TRP A 21 5.52 -4.14 -4.23
N ARG A 22 6.45 -3.21 -4.46
CA ARG A 22 7.81 -3.27 -3.88
C ARG A 22 7.85 -2.92 -2.40
N ARG A 23 6.81 -2.23 -1.89
CA ARG A 23 6.70 -1.70 -0.52
C ARG A 23 5.63 -2.40 0.31
N TRP A 24 4.66 -3.04 -0.35
CA TRP A 24 3.56 -3.79 0.26
C TRP A 24 3.80 -5.28 0.16
N HIS A 25 3.65 -5.98 1.30
CA HIS A 25 3.80 -7.45 1.41
C HIS A 25 5.02 -7.97 0.62
N ILE A 26 6.19 -7.39 0.90
CA ILE A 26 7.43 -7.54 0.12
C ILE A 26 7.83 -9.00 -0.02
N THR A 27 7.64 -9.79 1.05
CA THR A 27 7.99 -11.24 1.06
C THR A 27 7.11 -12.03 0.10
N LEU A 28 5.79 -11.78 0.09
CA LEU A 28 4.85 -12.40 -0.86
C LEU A 28 5.14 -11.92 -2.30
N SER A 29 5.32 -10.62 -2.50
CA SER A 29 5.64 -10.05 -3.82
C SER A 29 6.91 -10.67 -4.41
N ARG A 30 7.93 -10.90 -3.56
CA ARG A 30 9.17 -11.58 -3.95
C ARG A 30 8.91 -13.04 -4.29
N PHE A 31 8.15 -13.75 -3.46
CA PHE A 31 7.78 -15.14 -3.70
C PHE A 31 7.03 -15.30 -5.05
N LEU A 32 5.99 -14.50 -5.28
CA LEU A 32 5.23 -14.52 -6.53
C LEU A 32 6.11 -14.19 -7.75
N ARG A 33 7.03 -13.23 -7.61
CA ARG A 33 7.99 -12.91 -8.66
C ARG A 33 8.92 -14.07 -8.96
N ASP A 34 9.56 -14.63 -7.94
CA ASP A 34 10.66 -15.58 -8.11
C ASP A 34 10.15 -16.98 -8.50
N TYR A 35 9.01 -17.40 -7.95
CA TYR A 35 8.47 -18.74 -8.16
C TYR A 35 7.34 -18.83 -9.20
N LEU A 36 6.78 -17.69 -9.62
CA LEU A 36 5.69 -17.68 -10.58
C LEU A 36 6.00 -16.81 -11.80
N TYR A 37 6.24 -15.53 -11.62
CA TYR A 37 6.44 -14.59 -12.72
C TYR A 37 7.69 -14.92 -13.57
N ILE A 38 8.84 -15.16 -12.94
CA ILE A 38 10.10 -15.48 -13.63
C ILE A 38 10.00 -16.83 -14.35
N PRO A 39 9.52 -17.93 -13.75
CA PRO A 39 9.34 -19.20 -14.44
C PRO A 39 8.36 -19.15 -15.63
N LEU A 40 7.32 -18.32 -15.57
CA LEU A 40 6.40 -18.08 -16.71
C LEU A 40 7.07 -17.34 -17.89
N GLY A 41 8.32 -16.90 -17.71
CA GLY A 41 9.12 -16.18 -18.70
C GLY A 41 9.36 -14.70 -18.37
N GLY A 42 8.77 -14.19 -17.31
CA GLY A 42 8.97 -12.81 -16.85
C GLY A 42 8.69 -11.79 -17.97
N ASN A 43 9.66 -10.88 -18.19
CA ASN A 43 9.61 -9.82 -19.20
C ASN A 43 10.42 -10.17 -20.48
N LYS A 44 10.99 -11.39 -20.59
CA LYS A 44 11.94 -11.74 -21.65
C LYS A 44 11.28 -12.05 -23.00
N LYS A 45 9.97 -12.34 -23.03
CA LYS A 45 9.24 -12.81 -24.22
C LYS A 45 8.30 -11.75 -24.82
N GLY A 46 8.69 -10.47 -24.76
CA GLY A 46 7.92 -9.36 -25.33
C GLY A 46 6.82 -8.84 -24.41
N GLU A 47 6.20 -7.70 -24.81
CA GLU A 47 5.26 -6.95 -23.96
C GLU A 47 3.95 -7.72 -23.69
N ILE A 48 3.40 -8.38 -24.70
CA ILE A 48 2.14 -9.14 -24.55
C ILE A 48 2.34 -10.25 -23.52
N ARG A 49 3.40 -11.04 -23.68
CA ARG A 49 3.69 -12.15 -22.76
C ARG A 49 3.97 -11.67 -21.35
N ARG A 50 4.69 -10.54 -21.20
CA ARG A 50 4.90 -9.89 -19.89
C ARG A 50 3.57 -9.54 -19.23
N ASN A 51 2.64 -8.91 -19.97
CA ASN A 51 1.35 -8.49 -19.43
C ASN A 51 0.48 -9.70 -19.02
N ILE A 52 0.49 -10.77 -19.79
CA ILE A 52 -0.16 -12.04 -19.43
C ILE A 52 0.47 -12.63 -18.17
N ASN A 53 1.80 -12.66 -18.07
CA ASN A 53 2.49 -13.18 -16.88
C ASN A 53 2.17 -12.36 -15.63
N LEU A 54 2.10 -11.02 -15.73
CA LEU A 54 1.67 -10.16 -14.63
C LEU A 54 0.24 -10.47 -14.20
N LEU A 55 -0.69 -10.56 -15.16
CA LEU A 55 -2.09 -10.86 -14.88
C LEU A 55 -2.23 -12.23 -14.19
N LEU A 56 -1.62 -13.27 -14.74
CA LEU A 56 -1.65 -14.62 -14.15
C LEU A 56 -1.04 -14.63 -12.74
N THR A 57 0.09 -13.96 -12.55
CA THR A 57 0.75 -13.89 -11.24
C THR A 57 -0.16 -13.24 -10.21
N MET A 58 -0.84 -12.14 -10.55
CA MET A 58 -1.72 -11.44 -9.63
C MET A 58 -3.02 -12.20 -9.37
N VAL A 59 -3.59 -12.86 -10.38
CA VAL A 59 -4.79 -13.71 -10.23
C VAL A 59 -4.49 -14.90 -9.32
N ILE A 60 -3.36 -15.57 -9.50
CA ILE A 60 -2.94 -16.69 -8.64
C ILE A 60 -2.68 -16.19 -7.21
N GLY A 61 -2.04 -15.01 -7.07
CA GLY A 61 -1.89 -14.36 -5.77
C GLY A 61 -3.23 -14.05 -5.10
N GLY A 62 -4.24 -13.64 -5.88
CA GLY A 62 -5.61 -13.45 -5.41
C GLY A 62 -6.24 -14.76 -4.92
N ILE A 63 -6.17 -15.83 -5.71
CA ILE A 63 -6.70 -17.16 -5.33
C ILE A 63 -6.04 -17.68 -4.06
N TRP A 64 -4.75 -17.39 -3.86
CA TRP A 64 -4.03 -17.77 -2.64
C TRP A 64 -4.64 -17.13 -1.37
N HIS A 65 -5.26 -15.94 -1.47
CA HIS A 65 -5.92 -15.27 -0.35
C HIS A 65 -7.26 -15.91 0.04
N GLY A 66 -7.90 -16.66 -0.86
CA GLY A 66 -9.16 -17.34 -0.59
C GLY A 66 -9.87 -17.82 -1.84
N ALA A 67 -10.82 -18.75 -1.67
CA ALA A 67 -11.59 -19.38 -2.75
C ALA A 67 -12.74 -18.51 -3.31
N GLY A 68 -12.83 -17.23 -2.92
CA GLY A 68 -13.89 -16.31 -3.36
C GLY A 68 -13.58 -15.65 -4.70
N TRP A 69 -14.62 -15.43 -5.52
CA TRP A 69 -14.50 -14.68 -6.78
C TRP A 69 -14.02 -13.25 -6.59
N THR A 70 -14.26 -12.63 -5.44
CA THR A 70 -13.77 -11.30 -5.09
C THR A 70 -12.25 -11.24 -5.08
N PHE A 71 -11.56 -12.29 -4.62
CA PHE A 71 -10.09 -12.39 -4.65
C PHE A 71 -9.56 -12.58 -6.08
N VAL A 72 -10.26 -13.35 -6.91
CA VAL A 72 -9.90 -13.54 -8.33
C VAL A 72 -9.99 -12.21 -9.07
N VAL A 73 -11.09 -11.48 -8.90
CA VAL A 73 -11.29 -10.15 -9.51
C VAL A 73 -10.29 -9.15 -8.95
N TRP A 74 -10.03 -9.16 -7.64
CA TRP A 74 -9.01 -8.32 -7.00
C TRP A 74 -7.62 -8.54 -7.62
N GLY A 75 -7.19 -9.79 -7.77
CA GLY A 75 -5.93 -10.12 -8.45
C GLY A 75 -5.94 -9.68 -9.92
N GLY A 76 -7.07 -9.89 -10.62
CA GLY A 76 -7.26 -9.48 -12.01
C GLY A 76 -7.10 -7.96 -12.21
N VAL A 77 -7.76 -7.13 -11.41
CA VAL A 77 -7.66 -5.67 -11.53
C VAL A 77 -6.25 -5.18 -11.19
N HIS A 78 -5.57 -5.77 -10.19
CA HIS A 78 -4.17 -5.46 -9.92
C HIS A 78 -3.25 -5.84 -11.07
N GLY A 79 -3.42 -7.02 -11.67
CA GLY A 79 -2.65 -7.47 -12.82
C GLY A 79 -2.83 -6.58 -14.05
N LEU A 80 -4.08 -6.19 -14.34
CA LEU A 80 -4.41 -5.27 -15.44
C LEU A 80 -3.80 -3.88 -15.22
N TRP A 81 -3.89 -3.35 -14.00
CA TRP A 81 -3.31 -2.04 -13.69
C TRP A 81 -1.77 -2.05 -13.77
N LEU A 82 -1.13 -3.13 -13.31
CA LEU A 82 0.32 -3.31 -13.49
C LEU A 82 0.71 -3.34 -14.96
N ALA A 83 -0.03 -4.06 -15.80
CA ALA A 83 0.19 -4.10 -17.24
C ALA A 83 0.02 -2.71 -17.85
N ALA A 84 -1.04 -1.98 -17.48
CA ALA A 84 -1.28 -0.60 -17.91
C ALA A 84 -0.15 0.34 -17.46
N THR A 85 0.30 0.24 -16.20
CA THR A 85 1.42 1.05 -15.69
C THR A 85 2.69 0.84 -16.51
N HIS A 86 2.99 -0.40 -16.90
CA HIS A 86 4.14 -0.70 -17.75
C HIS A 86 3.97 -0.22 -19.20
N HIS A 87 2.75 -0.26 -19.73
CA HIS A 87 2.48 0.18 -21.09
C HIS A 87 2.52 1.70 -21.21
N PHE A 88 1.81 2.39 -20.32
CA PHE A 88 1.70 3.84 -20.35
C PHE A 88 2.88 4.57 -19.72
N GLY A 89 3.67 3.93 -18.86
CA GLY A 89 4.83 4.54 -18.20
C GLY A 89 5.81 5.20 -19.16
N LYS A 90 5.98 4.64 -20.35
CA LYS A 90 6.83 5.19 -21.41
C LYS A 90 6.35 6.57 -21.93
N TYR A 91 5.03 6.79 -21.95
CA TYR A 91 4.44 8.04 -22.45
C TYR A 91 4.56 9.19 -21.44
N PHE A 92 4.75 8.88 -20.18
CA PHE A 92 4.87 9.89 -19.11
C PHE A 92 6.32 10.31 -18.84
N GLU A 93 7.31 9.76 -19.54
CA GLU A 93 8.72 10.14 -19.37
C GLU A 93 8.99 11.62 -19.74
N ALA A 94 8.15 12.22 -20.61
CA ALA A 94 8.26 13.61 -21.04
C ALA A 94 7.60 14.62 -20.09
N VAL A 95 6.83 14.17 -19.10
CA VAL A 95 6.11 15.06 -18.16
C VAL A 95 6.99 15.40 -16.95
N PRO A 96 6.96 16.65 -16.43
CA PRO A 96 7.74 17.03 -15.26
C PRO A 96 7.50 16.06 -14.08
N ARG A 97 8.58 15.47 -13.59
CA ARG A 97 8.54 14.38 -12.59
C ARG A 97 7.85 14.78 -11.28
N CYS A 98 7.86 16.07 -10.92
CA CYS A 98 7.23 16.53 -9.67
C CYS A 98 5.69 16.37 -9.72
N ASN A 99 5.06 16.84 -10.80
CA ASN A 99 3.60 16.74 -10.96
C ASN A 99 3.12 15.30 -11.12
N LEU A 100 3.91 14.48 -11.84
CA LEU A 100 3.63 13.05 -12.00
C LEU A 100 3.67 12.28 -10.68
N LYS A 101 4.57 12.63 -9.76
CA LYS A 101 4.66 11.94 -8.47
C LYS A 101 3.39 12.16 -7.62
N VAL A 102 2.88 13.39 -7.58
CA VAL A 102 1.68 13.70 -6.80
C VAL A 102 0.46 13.02 -7.42
N VAL A 103 0.23 13.22 -8.71
CA VAL A 103 -0.90 12.62 -9.44
C VAL A 103 -0.83 11.09 -9.40
N GLY A 104 0.36 10.54 -9.67
CA GLY A 104 0.57 9.08 -9.62
C GLY A 104 0.35 8.49 -8.23
N GLY A 105 0.76 9.20 -7.18
CA GLY A 105 0.51 8.81 -5.80
C GLY A 105 -0.99 8.81 -5.46
N LEU A 106 -1.71 9.86 -5.82
CA LEU A 106 -3.15 9.95 -5.61
C LEU A 106 -3.91 8.86 -6.38
N LEU A 107 -3.57 8.64 -7.65
CA LEU A 107 -4.18 7.58 -8.46
C LEU A 107 -3.88 6.19 -7.91
N THR A 108 -2.64 5.94 -7.47
CA THR A 108 -2.26 4.66 -6.87
C THR A 108 -3.00 4.43 -5.56
N PHE A 109 -3.07 5.44 -4.70
CA PHE A 109 -3.81 5.36 -3.44
C PHE A 109 -5.31 5.11 -3.70
N TRP A 110 -5.93 5.89 -4.57
CA TRP A 110 -7.33 5.72 -4.96
C TRP A 110 -7.61 4.31 -5.49
N PHE A 111 -6.76 3.81 -6.39
CA PHE A 111 -6.89 2.47 -6.94
C PHE A 111 -6.79 1.39 -5.85
N VAL A 112 -5.78 1.47 -4.99
CA VAL A 112 -5.54 0.49 -3.93
C VAL A 112 -6.70 0.44 -2.95
N VAL A 113 -7.21 1.61 -2.52
CA VAL A 113 -8.38 1.70 -1.62
C VAL A 113 -9.62 1.10 -2.28
N SER A 114 -9.86 1.40 -3.57
CA SER A 114 -10.98 0.79 -4.33
C SER A 114 -10.84 -0.72 -4.48
N ALA A 115 -9.63 -1.21 -4.76
CA ALA A 115 -9.36 -2.63 -4.87
C ALA A 115 -9.55 -3.37 -3.52
N TRP A 116 -9.30 -2.70 -2.40
CA TRP A 116 -9.55 -3.30 -1.08
C TRP A 116 -11.02 -3.50 -0.77
N VAL A 117 -11.93 -2.77 -1.41
CA VAL A 117 -13.38 -3.04 -1.31
C VAL A 117 -13.68 -4.45 -1.84
N LEU A 118 -13.09 -4.85 -2.99
CA LEU A 118 -13.19 -6.22 -3.50
C LEU A 118 -12.63 -7.23 -2.51
N PHE A 119 -11.44 -6.96 -1.98
CA PHE A 119 -10.75 -7.87 -1.06
C PHE A 119 -11.56 -8.11 0.24
N ARG A 120 -12.25 -7.09 0.75
CA ARG A 120 -12.97 -7.14 2.03
C ARG A 120 -14.42 -7.61 1.89
N SER A 121 -14.99 -7.56 0.70
CA SER A 121 -16.40 -7.91 0.46
C SER A 121 -16.61 -9.42 0.40
N PRO A 122 -17.73 -9.93 0.92
CA PRO A 122 -18.06 -11.36 0.88
C PRO A 122 -18.34 -11.87 -0.54
N ASP A 123 -18.88 -11.02 -1.42
CA ASP A 123 -19.22 -11.31 -2.79
C ASP A 123 -19.10 -10.08 -3.69
N ILE A 124 -19.14 -10.30 -5.01
CA ILE A 124 -18.96 -9.24 -6.02
C ILE A 124 -20.12 -8.24 -6.00
N ALA A 125 -21.35 -8.68 -5.80
CA ALA A 125 -22.51 -7.78 -5.79
C ALA A 125 -22.40 -6.78 -4.64
N THR A 126 -22.03 -7.25 -3.45
CA THR A 126 -21.74 -6.40 -2.29
C THR A 126 -20.59 -5.44 -2.56
N ALA A 127 -19.51 -5.90 -3.19
CA ALA A 127 -18.38 -5.03 -3.56
C ALA A 127 -18.79 -3.91 -4.52
N VAL A 128 -19.58 -4.24 -5.55
CA VAL A 128 -20.11 -3.25 -6.51
C VAL A 128 -21.01 -2.23 -5.82
N ASN A 129 -21.90 -2.67 -4.93
CA ASN A 129 -22.75 -1.77 -4.16
C ASN A 129 -21.93 -0.81 -3.27
N TYR A 130 -20.89 -1.30 -2.61
CA TYR A 130 -19.99 -0.44 -1.83
C TYR A 130 -19.28 0.59 -2.71
N LEU A 131 -18.75 0.18 -3.87
CA LEU A 131 -18.10 1.09 -4.81
C LEU A 131 -19.05 2.13 -5.37
N GLN A 132 -20.30 1.73 -5.72
CA GLN A 132 -21.31 2.64 -6.17
C GLN A 132 -21.66 3.67 -5.08
N ASN A 133 -21.91 3.24 -3.86
CA ASN A 133 -22.19 4.14 -2.75
C ASN A 133 -21.01 5.06 -2.44
N MET A 134 -19.78 4.58 -2.58
CA MET A 134 -18.56 5.34 -2.32
C MET A 134 -18.35 6.47 -3.34
N TYR A 135 -18.76 6.26 -4.62
CA TYR A 135 -18.47 7.21 -5.70
C TYR A 135 -19.70 7.90 -6.30
N ALA A 136 -20.88 7.28 -6.29
CA ALA A 136 -22.07 7.80 -6.96
C ALA A 136 -23.05 8.52 -6.01
N GLN A 137 -22.96 8.29 -4.70
CA GLN A 137 -23.88 8.89 -3.74
C GLN A 137 -23.10 9.78 -2.75
N PRO A 138 -23.09 11.11 -2.96
CA PRO A 138 -22.48 12.04 -2.02
C PRO A 138 -23.25 12.16 -0.68
N GLU A 139 -24.31 11.41 -0.50
CA GLU A 139 -25.13 11.41 0.72
C GLU A 139 -24.36 10.96 1.97
N TRP A 140 -23.29 10.18 1.81
CA TRP A 140 -22.37 9.87 2.92
C TRP A 140 -21.73 11.12 3.54
N LEU A 141 -21.71 12.26 2.79
CA LEU A 141 -21.32 13.57 3.31
C LEU A 141 -22.42 14.23 4.11
N ALA A 142 -23.69 13.90 3.83
CA ALA A 142 -24.87 14.53 4.42
C ALA A 142 -25.44 13.75 5.60
N VAL A 143 -25.38 12.41 5.56
CA VAL A 143 -25.93 11.55 6.63
C VAL A 143 -24.85 11.33 7.69
N GLY A 144 -24.99 12.01 8.82
CA GLY A 144 -24.24 11.69 10.04
C GLY A 144 -24.59 10.28 10.48
N HIS A 145 -23.66 9.33 10.40
CA HIS A 145 -23.82 8.06 11.07
C HIS A 145 -24.01 8.31 12.57
N PRO A 146 -25.10 7.83 13.18
CA PRO A 146 -25.28 7.97 14.61
C PRO A 146 -24.09 7.28 15.31
N GLY A 147 -23.32 8.06 16.09
CA GLY A 147 -22.17 7.59 16.86
C GLY A 147 -20.79 7.89 16.27
N ILE A 148 -20.66 8.32 15.01
CA ILE A 148 -19.38 8.80 14.46
C ILE A 148 -19.47 10.32 14.30
N PHE A 149 -18.78 11.05 15.15
CA PHE A 149 -18.62 12.50 15.00
C PHE A 149 -17.80 12.75 13.73
N LYS A 150 -18.47 13.22 12.65
CA LYS A 150 -17.88 13.46 11.33
C LYS A 150 -16.58 14.26 11.42
N ASP A 151 -16.56 15.29 12.23
CA ASP A 151 -15.39 16.17 12.40
C ASP A 151 -14.22 15.44 13.04
N ARG A 152 -14.47 14.57 14.01
CA ARG A 152 -13.42 13.73 14.62
C ARG A 152 -12.86 12.72 13.65
N LEU A 153 -13.71 12.07 12.83
CA LEU A 153 -13.27 11.12 11.83
C LEU A 153 -12.38 11.79 10.78
N ILE A 154 -12.80 12.93 10.26
CA ILE A 154 -12.00 13.71 9.30
C ILE A 154 -10.66 14.12 9.93
N GLY A 155 -10.67 14.62 11.17
CA GLY A 155 -9.44 14.97 11.89
C GLY A 155 -8.48 13.80 12.05
N VAL A 156 -8.99 12.62 12.43
CA VAL A 156 -8.19 11.39 12.55
C VAL A 156 -7.65 10.96 11.17
N MET A 157 -8.46 10.99 10.12
CA MET A 157 -8.01 10.63 8.77
C MET A 157 -6.90 11.56 8.27
N VAL A 158 -7.04 12.87 8.47
CA VAL A 158 -5.99 13.86 8.13
C VAL A 158 -4.73 13.58 8.93
N ALA A 159 -4.84 13.36 10.24
CA ALA A 159 -3.69 13.04 11.09
C ALA A 159 -2.97 11.76 10.63
N LEU A 160 -3.71 10.69 10.31
CA LEU A 160 -3.14 9.45 9.79
C LEU A 160 -2.44 9.64 8.44
N ILE A 161 -3.01 10.43 7.55
CA ILE A 161 -2.37 10.77 6.26
C ILE A 161 -1.04 11.50 6.53
N LEU A 162 -1.04 12.50 7.41
CA LEU A 162 0.18 13.23 7.77
C LEU A 162 1.23 12.30 8.37
N VAL A 163 0.85 11.40 9.27
CA VAL A 163 1.74 10.39 9.84
C VAL A 163 2.33 9.51 8.72
N CYS A 164 1.50 8.96 7.83
CA CYS A 164 1.96 8.08 6.76
C CYS A 164 2.91 8.74 5.76
N TYR A 165 2.73 10.05 5.50
CA TYR A 165 3.52 10.75 4.49
C TYR A 165 4.74 11.49 5.04
N TYR A 166 4.73 11.92 6.27
CA TYR A 166 5.79 12.78 6.84
C TYR A 166 6.61 12.12 7.93
N LEU A 167 6.03 11.23 8.74
CA LEU A 167 6.78 10.58 9.81
C LEU A 167 7.57 9.36 9.30
N PRO A 168 8.70 9.04 9.96
CA PRO A 168 9.47 7.85 9.63
C PRO A 168 8.66 6.58 9.91
N ASN A 169 8.84 5.58 9.07
CA ASN A 169 8.29 4.26 9.33
C ASN A 169 9.08 3.51 10.43
N THR A 170 8.57 2.35 10.84
CA THR A 170 9.17 1.57 11.92
C THR A 170 10.65 1.22 11.66
N GLN A 171 11.00 0.88 10.42
CA GLN A 171 12.38 0.53 10.04
C GLN A 171 13.31 1.75 10.12
N GLN A 172 12.82 2.92 9.74
CA GLN A 172 13.56 4.18 9.84
C GLN A 172 13.67 4.65 11.30
N LEU A 173 12.56 4.52 12.06
CA LEU A 173 12.52 4.90 13.47
C LEU A 173 13.52 4.09 14.32
N PHE A 174 13.62 2.79 14.07
CA PHE A 174 14.52 1.86 14.76
C PHE A 174 15.79 1.55 13.97
N GLY A 175 16.20 2.42 13.05
CA GLY A 175 17.33 2.18 12.13
C GLY A 175 18.63 1.79 12.84
N ASP A 176 18.96 2.42 13.96
CA ASP A 176 20.16 2.11 14.75
C ASP A 176 20.16 0.67 15.33
N HIS A 177 18.99 0.04 15.44
CA HIS A 177 18.84 -1.31 16.01
C HIS A 177 18.68 -2.42 14.96
N HIS A 178 18.74 -2.06 13.66
CA HIS A 178 18.59 -3.03 12.56
C HIS A 178 17.41 -4.01 12.77
N PRO A 179 16.16 -3.52 12.90
CA PRO A 179 15.03 -4.34 13.35
C PRO A 179 14.64 -5.44 12.36
N SER A 180 15.07 -5.33 11.11
CA SER A 180 14.75 -6.26 10.02
C SER A 180 15.92 -6.43 9.06
N ILE A 181 15.84 -7.45 8.19
CA ILE A 181 16.75 -7.61 7.05
C ILE A 181 16.26 -6.72 5.93
N PRO A 182 17.04 -5.72 5.47
CA PRO A 182 16.63 -4.79 4.43
C PRO A 182 16.26 -5.50 3.12
N SER A 183 15.19 -5.05 2.47
CA SER A 183 14.81 -5.54 1.16
C SER A 183 15.75 -4.97 0.09
N ALA A 184 16.31 -5.84 -0.76
CA ALA A 184 17.10 -5.43 -1.93
C ALA A 184 16.27 -4.75 -3.03
N GLN A 185 14.94 -4.74 -2.92
CA GLN A 185 14.04 -4.10 -3.90
C GLN A 185 13.92 -2.57 -3.72
N LEU A 186 14.38 -2.06 -2.57
CA LEU A 186 14.33 -0.64 -2.24
C LEU A 186 15.72 -0.02 -2.36
N CYS A 187 15.81 1.10 -3.11
CA CYS A 187 17.05 1.86 -3.23
C CYS A 187 17.42 2.53 -1.89
N PRO A 188 18.73 2.79 -1.63
CA PRO A 188 19.15 3.48 -0.41
C PRO A 188 18.45 4.84 -0.20
N GLU A 189 18.21 5.58 -1.29
CA GLU A 189 17.52 6.88 -1.29
C GLU A 189 16.06 6.77 -0.81
N GLU A 190 15.38 5.67 -1.12
CA GLU A 190 14.01 5.41 -0.67
C GLU A 190 13.92 5.11 0.83
N ARG A 191 15.06 4.82 1.46
CA ARG A 191 15.18 4.50 2.89
C ARG A 191 15.39 5.72 3.77
N THR A 192 15.71 6.88 3.17
CA THR A 192 15.92 8.12 3.93
C THR A 192 14.59 8.63 4.46
N ALA A 193 14.55 8.90 5.76
CA ALA A 193 13.39 9.50 6.40
C ALA A 193 13.31 11.00 6.08
N LYS A 194 12.12 11.53 5.83
CA LYS A 194 11.89 12.97 5.66
C LYS A 194 12.16 13.76 6.96
N VAL A 195 11.90 13.12 8.08
CA VAL A 195 12.15 13.65 9.43
C VAL A 195 13.15 12.74 10.12
N ASN A 196 14.24 13.29 10.59
CA ASN A 196 15.27 12.54 11.31
C ASN A 196 14.82 12.28 12.76
N LEU A 197 13.96 11.29 12.93
CA LEU A 197 13.47 10.83 14.22
C LEU A 197 13.89 9.38 14.42
N VAL A 198 14.97 9.18 15.17
CA VAL A 198 15.50 7.84 15.49
C VAL A 198 15.21 7.53 16.93
N TRP A 199 14.62 6.38 17.19
CA TRP A 199 14.38 5.92 18.55
C TRP A 199 15.70 5.56 19.25
N ARG A 200 15.84 6.06 20.48
CA ARG A 200 16.94 5.71 21.38
C ARG A 200 16.38 5.45 22.78
N PRO A 201 16.94 4.54 23.55
CA PRO A 201 16.47 4.23 24.90
C PRO A 201 16.81 5.38 25.87
N THR A 202 16.07 6.48 25.77
CA THR A 202 16.23 7.69 26.61
C THR A 202 14.98 7.96 27.41
N ILE A 203 15.12 8.72 28.51
CA ILE A 203 13.99 9.15 29.36
C ILE A 203 12.93 9.89 28.55
N LYS A 204 13.33 10.68 27.52
CA LYS A 204 12.38 11.40 26.64
C LYS A 204 11.49 10.43 25.87
N TRP A 205 12.07 9.36 25.30
CA TRP A 205 11.30 8.33 24.61
C TRP A 205 10.43 7.51 25.57
N ALA A 206 10.93 7.20 26.77
CA ALA A 206 10.14 6.53 27.80
C ALA A 206 8.93 7.39 28.22
N GLY A 207 9.12 8.70 28.40
CA GLY A 207 8.04 9.65 28.66
C GLY A 207 6.99 9.70 27.54
N LEU A 208 7.43 9.75 26.26
CA LEU A 208 6.51 9.73 25.11
C LEU A 208 5.68 8.45 25.07
N VAL A 209 6.32 7.28 25.24
CA VAL A 209 5.62 5.99 25.26
C VAL A 209 4.62 5.93 26.42
N MET A 210 4.99 6.42 27.59
CA MET A 210 4.10 6.50 28.77
C MET A 210 2.86 7.37 28.47
N ILE A 211 3.06 8.55 27.86
CA ILE A 211 1.94 9.45 27.48
C ILE A 211 1.02 8.74 26.48
N LEU A 212 1.57 8.11 25.46
CA LEU A 212 0.78 7.38 24.45
C LEU A 212 -0.01 6.21 25.05
N LEU A 213 0.59 5.48 26.00
CA LEU A 213 -0.10 4.40 26.70
C LEU A 213 -1.23 4.94 27.59
N LEU A 214 -0.97 6.02 28.35
CA LEU A 214 -2.01 6.65 29.18
C LEU A 214 -3.16 7.20 28.35
N THR A 215 -2.89 7.86 27.24
CA THR A 215 -3.95 8.34 26.33
C THR A 215 -4.76 7.19 25.74
N CYS A 216 -4.12 6.08 25.37
CA CYS A 216 -4.80 4.89 24.89
C CYS A 216 -5.71 4.27 25.98
N ILE A 217 -5.22 4.16 27.23
CA ILE A 217 -6.01 3.60 28.35
C ILE A 217 -7.18 4.52 28.70
N LEU A 218 -6.98 5.85 28.69
CA LEU A 218 -8.02 6.82 29.01
C LEU A 218 -9.07 7.00 27.89
N SER A 219 -8.81 6.49 26.68
CA SER A 219 -9.73 6.53 25.55
C SER A 219 -10.61 5.28 25.44
N LEU A 220 -10.36 4.27 26.27
CA LEU A 220 -11.19 3.06 26.41
C LEU A 220 -12.30 3.27 27.42
#